data_1b7c0b1db6fc30e3b7c06afecdb80ac0
#
_entry.id   1b7c0b1db6fc30e3b7c06afecdb80ac0
#
_cell.length_a   1.000
_cell.length_b   1.000
_cell.length_c   1.000
_cell.angle_alpha   90.00
_cell.angle_beta   90.00
_cell.angle_gamma   90.00
#
_symmetry.space_group_name_H-M   'P 1'
#
loop_
_entity.id
_entity.type
_entity.pdbx_description
1 polymer ?
#
loop_
_entity_poly.entity_id
_entity_poly.type
_entity_poly.pdbx_seq_one_letter_code
_entity_poly.pdbx_strand_id
1 'polypeptide(L)'
;MSGCPAARTLSAMSKLRTLGGDLEGALDRVKVPSYVIDSHGIIRWINQAAYQLVGDVRGRQFTSVVAPEETRRAKEAFSKHFVSQEDVDAQVVLLEEDGDRVSVEVSSVCLYEGHRVVGVFGQLVDVEEEILPAPHPSLTPRQSEVLRLLEHGRSTEQIAEQLHLSVETVRNHIRAMFRTLDVHSRIEAVAVARREHLVAG
;
A
#
# COMPACT_ATOMS: atom_id res chain seq x y z
N MET A 1 4.47 36.83 20.49
CA MET A 1 3.85 36.00 21.54
C MET A 1 2.75 35.19 20.86
N SER A 2 3.13 34.06 20.28
CA SER A 2 2.21 33.18 19.53
C SER A 2 1.65 32.15 20.52
N GLY A 3 0.34 32.20 20.75
CA GLY A 3 -0.36 31.31 21.68
C GLY A 3 -0.33 29.87 21.14
N CYS A 4 0.10 28.96 21.99
CA CYS A 4 0.18 27.53 21.73
C CYS A 4 -1.20 26.94 21.38
N PRO A 5 -1.39 26.24 20.26
CA PRO A 5 -2.68 25.68 19.86
C PRO A 5 -3.19 24.55 20.79
N ALA A 6 -2.31 23.95 21.60
CA ALA A 6 -2.65 22.85 22.52
C ALA A 6 -3.72 23.22 23.60
N ALA A 7 -3.76 24.47 24.04
CA ALA A 7 -4.75 24.90 25.05
C ALA A 7 -6.19 24.95 24.52
N ARG A 8 -6.39 25.15 23.23
CA ARG A 8 -7.72 25.16 22.58
C ARG A 8 -8.30 23.76 22.41
N THR A 9 -7.48 22.76 22.14
CA THR A 9 -7.90 21.38 21.89
C THR A 9 -8.40 20.69 23.16
N LEU A 10 -7.73 20.89 24.31
CA LEU A 10 -8.18 20.35 25.60
C LEU A 10 -9.54 20.88 26.06
N SER A 11 -9.85 22.15 25.77
CA SER A 11 -11.18 22.74 26.08
C SER A 11 -12.29 22.19 25.20
N ALA A 12 -12.01 21.83 23.95
CA ALA A 12 -13.00 21.28 23.03
C ALA A 12 -13.33 19.82 23.36
N MET A 13 -12.36 18.97 23.69
CA MET A 13 -12.58 17.57 24.08
C MET A 13 -13.31 17.45 25.42
N SER A 14 -13.09 18.37 26.35
CA SER A 14 -13.88 18.45 27.60
C SER A 14 -15.37 18.71 27.31
N LYS A 15 -15.68 19.51 26.31
CA LYS A 15 -17.08 19.81 25.91
C LYS A 15 -17.76 18.64 25.20
N LEU A 16 -17.03 17.85 24.40
CA LEU A 16 -17.58 16.67 23.74
C LEU A 16 -17.91 15.55 24.74
N ARG A 17 -17.09 15.35 25.77
CA ARG A 17 -17.36 14.39 26.85
C ARG A 17 -18.62 14.76 27.67
N THR A 18 -18.92 16.04 27.79
CA THR A 18 -20.12 16.50 28.52
C THR A 18 -21.44 16.32 27.74
N LEU A 19 -21.36 16.07 26.41
CA LEU A 19 -22.57 15.79 25.60
C LEU A 19 -23.16 14.40 25.88
N GLY A 20 -22.42 13.49 26.53
CA GLY A 20 -22.91 12.14 26.85
C GLY A 20 -23.20 11.29 25.60
N GLY A 21 -22.77 11.75 24.42
CA GLY A 21 -22.98 11.05 23.14
C GLY A 21 -21.95 9.95 22.88
N ASP A 22 -22.34 8.92 22.14
CA ASP A 22 -21.49 7.87 21.62
C ASP A 22 -20.63 8.42 20.46
N LEU A 23 -19.46 8.98 20.82
CA LEU A 23 -18.52 9.54 19.84
C LEU A 23 -17.87 8.43 18.99
N GLU A 24 -17.56 7.27 19.58
CA GLU A 24 -16.94 6.17 18.89
C GLU A 24 -17.88 5.60 17.81
N GLY A 25 -19.13 5.34 18.17
CA GLY A 25 -20.15 4.92 17.21
C GLY A 25 -20.50 5.99 16.17
N ALA A 26 -20.29 7.28 16.47
CA ALA A 26 -20.45 8.35 15.48
C ALA A 26 -19.29 8.32 14.46
N LEU A 27 -18.05 8.19 14.92
CA LEU A 27 -16.87 8.08 14.08
C LEU A 27 -16.90 6.81 13.20
N ASP A 28 -17.43 5.70 13.72
CA ASP A 28 -17.59 4.47 12.96
C ASP A 28 -18.53 4.62 11.77
N ARG A 29 -19.52 5.50 11.85
CA ARG A 29 -20.49 5.79 10.79
C ARG A 29 -20.06 6.88 9.82
N VAL A 30 -18.92 7.53 10.03
CA VAL A 30 -18.36 8.50 9.06
C VAL A 30 -18.01 7.75 7.78
N LYS A 31 -18.42 8.31 6.64
CA LYS A 31 -18.18 7.69 5.33
C LYS A 31 -16.75 7.84 4.81
N VAL A 32 -15.98 8.75 5.39
CA VAL A 32 -14.57 8.92 5.07
C VAL A 32 -13.78 7.83 5.78
N PRO A 33 -13.01 6.99 5.08
CA PRO A 33 -12.19 5.97 5.71
C PRO A 33 -11.24 6.59 6.74
N SER A 34 -11.32 6.12 7.98
CA SER A 34 -10.60 6.71 9.11
C SER A 34 -9.95 5.61 9.94
N TYR A 35 -8.79 5.92 10.53
CA TYR A 35 -8.00 4.97 11.29
C TYR A 35 -7.26 5.59 12.46
N VAL A 36 -6.86 4.75 13.41
CA VAL A 36 -5.94 5.09 14.51
C VAL A 36 -4.78 4.10 14.51
N ILE A 37 -3.56 4.63 14.52
CA ILE A 37 -2.31 3.86 14.62
C ILE A 37 -1.60 4.30 15.89
N ASP A 38 -1.07 3.34 16.68
CA ASP A 38 -0.28 3.66 17.87
C ASP A 38 1.18 4.02 17.53
N SER A 39 1.94 4.42 18.56
CA SER A 39 3.36 4.80 18.41
C SER A 39 4.28 3.67 17.91
N HIS A 40 3.81 2.42 17.89
CA HIS A 40 4.53 1.27 17.36
C HIS A 40 4.13 0.93 15.91
N GLY A 41 3.24 1.73 15.31
CA GLY A 41 2.76 1.50 13.96
C GLY A 41 1.66 0.44 13.86
N ILE A 42 1.06 0.03 14.98
CA ILE A 42 -0.03 -0.95 15.00
C ILE A 42 -1.37 -0.24 14.81
N ILE A 43 -2.17 -0.71 13.86
CA ILE A 43 -3.53 -0.24 13.63
C ILE A 43 -4.40 -0.68 14.81
N ARG A 44 -4.91 0.29 15.58
CA ARG A 44 -5.72 0.05 16.77
C ARG A 44 -7.21 0.15 16.50
N TRP A 45 -7.58 0.97 15.56
CA TRP A 45 -8.97 1.19 15.20
C TRP A 45 -9.08 1.61 13.73
N ILE A 46 -10.16 1.18 13.09
CA ILE A 46 -10.61 1.63 11.78
C ILE A 46 -12.13 1.76 11.83
N ASN A 47 -12.69 2.70 11.08
CA ASN A 47 -14.14 2.81 10.93
C ASN A 47 -14.66 1.86 9.84
N GLN A 48 -16.00 1.79 9.72
CA GLN A 48 -16.67 0.93 8.74
C GLN A 48 -16.24 1.23 7.29
N ALA A 49 -16.00 2.51 6.94
CA ALA A 49 -15.56 2.88 5.59
C ALA A 49 -14.14 2.36 5.29
N ALA A 50 -13.20 2.46 6.24
CA ALA A 50 -11.87 1.89 6.09
C ALA A 50 -11.88 0.35 6.06
N TYR A 51 -12.75 -0.27 6.86
CA TYR A 51 -12.95 -1.73 6.83
C TYR A 51 -13.40 -2.23 5.45
N GLN A 52 -14.27 -1.49 4.76
CA GLN A 52 -14.74 -1.85 3.42
C GLN A 52 -13.62 -1.77 2.37
N LEU A 53 -12.62 -0.94 2.58
CA LEU A 53 -11.49 -0.75 1.66
C LEU A 53 -10.39 -1.80 1.85
N VAL A 54 -9.96 -2.04 3.09
CA VAL A 54 -8.76 -2.84 3.38
C VAL A 54 -9.03 -4.11 4.22
N GLY A 55 -10.29 -4.41 4.51
CA GLY A 55 -10.68 -5.52 5.38
C GLY A 55 -10.32 -5.31 6.87
N ASP A 56 -10.31 -6.38 7.66
CA ASP A 56 -9.93 -6.30 9.08
C ASP A 56 -8.42 -6.33 9.26
N VAL A 57 -7.86 -5.17 9.44
CA VAL A 57 -6.41 -4.95 9.60
C VAL A 57 -6.01 -4.54 11.02
N ARG A 58 -6.95 -4.55 11.98
CA ARG A 58 -6.70 -4.22 13.39
C ARG A 58 -5.67 -5.16 14.00
N GLY A 59 -4.76 -4.63 14.80
CA GLY A 59 -3.64 -5.38 15.37
C GLY A 59 -2.46 -5.63 14.43
N ARG A 60 -2.57 -5.27 13.14
CA ARG A 60 -1.49 -5.43 12.15
C ARG A 60 -0.66 -4.15 12.06
N GLN A 61 0.54 -4.26 11.53
CA GLN A 61 1.38 -3.10 11.18
C GLN A 61 0.71 -2.32 10.04
N PHE A 62 0.68 -0.99 10.12
CA PHE A 62 0.10 -0.15 9.07
C PHE A 62 0.74 -0.39 7.70
N THR A 63 2.01 -0.79 7.68
CA THR A 63 2.71 -1.14 6.44
C THR A 63 2.17 -2.38 5.75
N SER A 64 1.30 -3.15 6.39
CA SER A 64 0.69 -4.33 5.77
C SER A 64 -0.41 -4.01 4.76
N VAL A 65 -0.91 -2.77 4.78
CA VAL A 65 -1.90 -2.24 3.83
C VAL A 65 -1.30 -1.25 2.84
N VAL A 66 -0.01 -0.99 2.93
CA VAL A 66 0.72 -0.08 2.03
C VAL A 66 1.44 -0.91 0.99
N ALA A 67 1.42 -0.46 -0.25
CA ALA A 67 2.15 -1.10 -1.33
C ALA A 67 3.65 -1.23 -0.98
N PRO A 68 4.31 -2.38 -1.24
CA PRO A 68 5.67 -2.65 -0.80
C PRO A 68 6.68 -1.58 -1.18
N GLU A 69 6.56 -0.99 -2.36
CA GLU A 69 7.41 0.08 -2.89
C GLU A 69 7.25 1.40 -2.12
N GLU A 70 6.07 1.68 -1.58
CA GLU A 70 5.75 2.88 -0.81
C GLU A 70 6.06 2.74 0.69
N THR A 71 6.37 1.54 1.16
CA THR A 71 6.56 1.25 2.60
C THR A 71 7.60 2.16 3.26
N ARG A 72 8.70 2.47 2.58
CA ARG A 72 9.74 3.35 3.12
C ARG A 72 9.21 4.77 3.29
N ARG A 73 8.55 5.32 2.27
CA ARG A 73 7.97 6.67 2.28
C ARG A 73 6.89 6.81 3.35
N ALA A 74 6.03 5.80 3.47
CA ALA A 74 5.00 5.75 4.50
C ALA A 74 5.59 5.73 5.93
N LYS A 75 6.68 4.99 6.16
CA LYS A 75 7.40 5.00 7.45
C LYS A 75 8.05 6.36 7.75
N GLU A 76 8.64 7.00 6.75
CA GLU A 76 9.22 8.34 6.89
C GLU A 76 8.14 9.38 7.24
N ALA A 77 6.99 9.34 6.55
CA ALA A 77 5.85 10.19 6.85
C ALA A 77 5.30 9.94 8.27
N PHE A 78 5.09 8.68 8.65
CA PHE A 78 4.63 8.29 9.98
C PHE A 78 5.58 8.77 11.09
N SER A 79 6.91 8.65 10.89
CA SER A 79 7.89 9.07 11.90
C SER A 79 7.88 10.57 12.18
N LYS A 80 7.47 11.42 11.23
CA LYS A 80 7.38 12.88 11.43
C LYS A 80 6.44 13.25 12.56
N HIS A 81 5.34 12.50 12.77
CA HIS A 81 4.41 12.73 13.87
C HIS A 81 5.08 12.64 15.25
N PHE A 82 6.08 11.76 15.40
CA PHE A 82 6.75 11.53 16.68
C PHE A 82 8.03 12.34 16.84
N VAL A 83 8.71 12.66 15.74
CA VAL A 83 9.98 13.44 15.77
C VAL A 83 9.70 14.93 15.74
N SER A 84 8.85 15.38 14.81
CA SER A 84 8.56 16.82 14.61
C SER A 84 7.25 17.25 15.28
N GLN A 85 6.40 16.30 15.68
CA GLN A 85 5.05 16.51 16.20
C GLN A 85 4.18 17.33 15.21
N GLU A 86 4.33 17.05 13.93
CA GLU A 86 3.63 17.71 12.84
C GLU A 86 2.47 16.83 12.34
N ASP A 87 1.39 17.47 11.94
CA ASP A 87 0.36 16.83 11.14
C ASP A 87 0.91 16.60 9.72
N VAL A 88 0.52 15.49 9.10
CA VAL A 88 1.11 15.06 7.83
C VAL A 88 0.01 14.79 6.81
N ASP A 89 0.15 15.42 5.64
CA ASP A 89 -0.59 15.06 4.44
C ASP A 89 0.37 14.33 3.48
N ALA A 90 -0.05 13.18 2.99
CA ALA A 90 0.78 12.35 2.12
C ALA A 90 -0.08 11.56 1.13
N GLN A 91 0.44 11.39 -0.09
CA GLN A 91 -0.13 10.46 -1.05
C GLN A 91 0.52 9.09 -0.84
N VAL A 92 -0.29 8.05 -0.76
CA VAL A 92 0.14 6.67 -0.48
C VAL A 92 -0.65 5.71 -1.37
N VAL A 93 -0.01 4.66 -1.85
CA VAL A 93 -0.71 3.55 -2.53
C VAL A 93 -1.02 2.47 -1.50
N LEU A 94 -2.30 2.19 -1.35
CA LEU A 94 -2.80 1.11 -0.48
C LEU A 94 -3.05 -0.16 -1.31
N LEU A 95 -3.05 -1.29 -0.59
CA LEU A 95 -3.52 -2.58 -1.10
C LEU A 95 -4.90 -2.83 -0.53
N GLU A 96 -5.87 -3.05 -1.40
CA GLU A 96 -7.22 -3.49 -1.03
C GLU A 96 -7.22 -4.96 -0.60
N GLU A 97 -8.36 -5.43 -0.09
CA GLU A 97 -8.50 -6.80 0.38
C GLU A 97 -8.33 -7.84 -0.74
N ASP A 98 -8.73 -7.51 -1.98
CA ASP A 98 -8.57 -8.33 -3.18
C ASP A 98 -7.18 -8.23 -3.83
N GLY A 99 -6.33 -7.34 -3.32
CA GLY A 99 -4.97 -7.12 -3.79
C GLY A 99 -4.83 -6.01 -4.84
N ASP A 100 -5.92 -5.34 -5.18
CA ASP A 100 -5.91 -4.18 -6.06
C ASP A 100 -5.20 -2.99 -5.37
N ARG A 101 -4.77 -2.03 -6.16
CA ARG A 101 -3.99 -0.89 -5.72
C ARG A 101 -4.77 0.39 -5.90
N VAL A 102 -4.89 1.12 -4.82
CA VAL A 102 -5.60 2.41 -4.80
C VAL A 102 -4.67 3.50 -4.33
N SER A 103 -4.56 4.57 -5.12
CA SER A 103 -3.87 5.78 -4.70
C SER A 103 -4.80 6.61 -3.82
N VAL A 104 -4.33 6.94 -2.63
CA VAL A 104 -5.11 7.70 -1.65
C VAL A 104 -4.30 8.89 -1.14
N GLU A 105 -4.99 9.99 -0.91
CA GLU A 105 -4.45 11.09 -0.12
C GLU A 105 -4.80 10.88 1.35
N VAL A 106 -3.79 10.86 2.20
CA VAL A 106 -3.91 10.64 3.64
C VAL A 106 -3.67 11.95 4.36
N SER A 107 -4.65 12.39 5.14
CA SER A 107 -4.46 13.47 6.12
C SER A 107 -4.42 12.88 7.52
N SER A 108 -3.39 13.18 8.28
CA SER A 108 -3.15 12.57 9.58
C SER A 108 -2.65 13.55 10.63
N VAL A 109 -3.17 13.41 11.85
CA VAL A 109 -2.90 14.29 12.98
C VAL A 109 -2.39 13.50 14.18
N CYS A 110 -1.57 14.15 15.00
CA CYS A 110 -1.04 13.55 16.22
C CYS A 110 -2.12 13.37 17.30
N LEU A 111 -2.15 12.19 17.92
CA LEU A 111 -2.94 11.93 19.13
C LEU A 111 -2.06 12.10 20.37
N TYR A 112 -2.49 12.93 21.31
CA TYR A 112 -1.74 13.29 22.49
C TYR A 112 -2.34 12.72 23.78
N GLU A 113 -1.44 12.24 24.66
CA GLU A 113 -1.72 12.04 26.07
C GLU A 113 -0.83 13.02 26.87
N GLY A 114 -1.44 14.08 27.39
CA GLY A 114 -0.70 15.22 27.95
C GLY A 114 0.14 15.92 26.88
N HIS A 115 1.47 15.82 26.96
CA HIS A 115 2.41 16.39 25.97
C HIS A 115 3.08 15.32 25.10
N ARG A 116 2.73 14.06 25.28
CA ARG A 116 3.31 12.94 24.55
C ARG A 116 2.42 12.54 23.40
N VAL A 117 2.98 12.37 22.21
CA VAL A 117 2.30 11.72 21.10
C VAL A 117 2.21 10.22 21.37
N VAL A 118 1.00 9.69 21.43
CA VAL A 118 0.73 8.25 21.71
C VAL A 118 0.28 7.50 20.47
N GLY A 119 -0.09 8.22 19.43
CA GLY A 119 -0.55 7.64 18.17
C GLY A 119 -0.88 8.71 17.16
N VAL A 120 -1.50 8.26 16.09
CA VAL A 120 -1.91 9.08 14.94
C VAL A 120 -3.36 8.72 14.60
N PHE A 121 -4.20 9.74 14.41
CA PHE A 121 -5.50 9.60 13.77
C PHE A 121 -5.36 10.07 12.33
N GLY A 122 -5.82 9.28 11.36
CA GLY A 122 -5.78 9.65 9.96
C GLY A 122 -7.09 9.37 9.23
N GLN A 123 -7.25 10.08 8.12
CA GLN A 123 -8.37 9.93 7.19
C GLN A 123 -7.84 9.85 5.77
N LEU A 124 -8.52 9.08 4.93
CA LEU A 124 -8.27 9.06 3.49
C LEU A 124 -9.17 10.14 2.88
N VAL A 125 -8.55 11.25 2.41
CA VAL A 125 -9.27 12.47 2.02
C VAL A 125 -9.76 12.37 0.58
N ASP A 126 -8.94 11.79 -0.28
CA ASP A 126 -9.27 11.56 -1.67
C ASP A 126 -8.87 10.13 -2.04
N VAL A 127 -9.87 9.33 -2.44
CA VAL A 127 -9.65 7.98 -2.97
C VAL A 127 -9.84 8.13 -4.48
N GLU A 128 -8.76 8.47 -5.17
CA GLU A 128 -8.77 8.35 -6.61
C GLU A 128 -8.78 6.85 -6.93
N GLU A 129 -9.90 6.36 -7.43
CA GLU A 129 -9.97 5.07 -8.13
C GLU A 129 -9.18 5.17 -9.45
N GLU A 130 -7.96 5.62 -9.38
CA GLU A 130 -6.99 5.32 -10.39
C GLU A 130 -6.57 3.87 -10.07
N ILE A 131 -7.13 2.91 -10.80
CA ILE A 131 -6.56 1.56 -10.87
C ILE A 131 -5.16 1.77 -11.42
N LEU A 132 -4.23 2.08 -10.50
CA LEU A 132 -2.82 2.09 -10.86
C LEU A 132 -2.51 0.66 -11.27
N PRO A 133 -2.19 0.41 -12.54
CA PRO A 133 -1.80 -0.93 -12.94
C PRO A 133 -0.72 -1.36 -11.95
N ALA A 134 -0.88 -2.56 -11.39
CA ALA A 134 0.13 -3.15 -10.51
C ALA A 134 1.50 -2.84 -11.13
N PRO A 135 2.49 -2.29 -10.40
CA PRO A 135 3.80 -2.06 -10.98
C PRO A 135 4.17 -3.36 -11.63
N HIS A 136 4.43 -3.30 -12.92
CA HIS A 136 4.65 -4.49 -13.76
C HIS A 136 5.48 -5.47 -12.96
N PRO A 137 5.03 -6.71 -12.78
CA PRO A 137 5.76 -7.67 -11.98
C PRO A 137 7.19 -7.64 -12.48
N SER A 138 8.10 -7.17 -11.62
CA SER A 138 9.48 -6.93 -12.05
C SER A 138 10.12 -8.27 -12.30
N LEU A 139 10.13 -8.63 -13.56
CA LEU A 139 10.87 -9.81 -14.01
C LEU A 139 12.35 -9.58 -13.71
N THR A 140 13.02 -10.61 -13.21
CA THR A 140 14.47 -10.55 -13.11
C THR A 140 15.07 -10.37 -14.51
N PRO A 141 16.28 -9.80 -14.65
CA PRO A 141 16.93 -9.63 -15.97
C PRO A 141 16.91 -10.93 -16.78
N ARG A 142 17.08 -12.08 -16.12
CA ARG A 142 17.08 -13.39 -16.77
C ARG A 142 15.70 -13.84 -17.21
N GLN A 143 14.67 -13.54 -16.44
CA GLN A 143 13.28 -13.80 -16.82
C GLN A 143 12.86 -12.92 -18.01
N SER A 144 13.25 -11.64 -18.03
CA SER A 144 12.98 -10.74 -19.17
C SER A 144 13.65 -11.23 -20.45
N GLU A 145 14.87 -11.73 -20.35
CA GLU A 145 15.60 -12.29 -21.48
C GLU A 145 14.93 -13.56 -22.02
N VAL A 146 14.48 -14.46 -21.13
CA VAL A 146 13.71 -15.64 -21.49
C VAL A 146 12.37 -15.25 -22.14
N LEU A 147 11.66 -14.26 -21.58
CA LEU A 147 10.37 -13.77 -22.10
C LEU A 147 10.52 -13.22 -23.52
N ARG A 148 11.56 -12.42 -23.76
CA ARG A 148 11.88 -11.90 -25.11
C ARG A 148 12.09 -13.02 -26.13
N LEU A 149 12.82 -14.06 -25.76
CA LEU A 149 13.05 -15.20 -26.66
C LEU A 149 11.78 -16.03 -26.89
N LEU A 150 10.91 -16.15 -25.86
CA LEU A 150 9.58 -16.74 -26.00
C LEU A 150 8.71 -15.96 -26.98
N GLU A 151 8.73 -14.62 -26.91
CA GLU A 151 8.01 -13.73 -27.81
C GLU A 151 8.46 -13.94 -29.28
N HIS A 152 9.76 -14.15 -29.50
CA HIS A 152 10.32 -14.46 -30.83
C HIS A 152 10.08 -15.91 -31.27
N GLY A 153 9.24 -16.65 -30.55
CA GLY A 153 8.84 -18.01 -30.94
C GLY A 153 9.87 -19.09 -30.65
N ARG A 154 10.94 -18.82 -29.89
CA ARG A 154 12.00 -19.80 -29.60
C ARG A 154 11.49 -20.92 -28.71
N SER A 155 11.84 -22.17 -29.00
CA SER A 155 11.55 -23.30 -28.13
C SER A 155 12.42 -23.26 -26.86
N THR A 156 12.04 -24.01 -25.82
CA THR A 156 12.81 -24.10 -24.57
C THR A 156 14.25 -24.57 -24.80
N GLU A 157 14.43 -25.48 -25.72
CA GLU A 157 15.75 -26.03 -26.14
C GLU A 157 16.59 -24.96 -26.84
N GLN A 158 16.00 -24.20 -27.77
CA GLN A 158 16.66 -23.07 -28.44
C GLN A 158 17.06 -21.95 -27.47
N ILE A 159 16.18 -21.67 -26.47
CA ILE A 159 16.49 -20.71 -25.42
C ILE A 159 17.64 -21.19 -24.55
N ALA A 160 17.63 -22.47 -24.20
CA ALA A 160 18.71 -23.09 -23.41
C ALA A 160 20.05 -22.99 -24.13
N GLU A 161 20.09 -23.32 -25.42
CA GLU A 161 21.28 -23.20 -26.27
C GLU A 161 21.77 -21.75 -26.38
N GLN A 162 20.87 -20.81 -26.67
CA GLN A 162 21.21 -19.41 -26.88
C GLN A 162 21.68 -18.71 -25.59
N LEU A 163 21.15 -19.13 -24.44
CA LEU A 163 21.49 -18.57 -23.14
C LEU A 163 22.62 -19.36 -22.41
N HIS A 164 23.13 -20.42 -23.02
CA HIS A 164 24.12 -21.33 -22.44
C HIS A 164 23.67 -21.91 -21.07
N LEU A 165 22.40 -22.34 -21.00
CA LEU A 165 21.75 -22.92 -19.81
C LEU A 165 21.31 -24.35 -20.09
N SER A 166 21.03 -25.10 -19.02
CA SER A 166 20.30 -26.36 -19.15
C SER A 166 18.82 -26.10 -19.49
N VAL A 167 18.19 -27.01 -20.21
CA VAL A 167 16.75 -26.96 -20.52
C VAL A 167 15.94 -26.87 -19.24
N GLU A 168 16.31 -27.58 -18.17
CA GLU A 168 15.63 -27.54 -16.91
C GLU A 168 15.75 -26.18 -16.21
N THR A 169 16.90 -25.52 -16.32
CA THR A 169 17.09 -24.15 -15.82
C THR A 169 16.13 -23.17 -16.53
N VAL A 170 15.98 -23.28 -17.85
CA VAL A 170 15.05 -22.46 -18.62
C VAL A 170 13.60 -22.74 -18.22
N ARG A 171 13.22 -24.00 -18.00
CA ARG A 171 11.88 -24.36 -17.50
C ARG A 171 11.61 -23.74 -16.15
N ASN A 172 12.59 -23.71 -15.25
CA ASN A 172 12.44 -23.07 -13.94
C ASN A 172 12.24 -21.56 -14.06
N HIS A 173 12.97 -20.89 -14.96
CA HIS A 173 12.75 -19.47 -15.23
C HIS A 173 11.35 -19.21 -15.80
N ILE A 174 10.87 -20.05 -16.73
CA ILE A 174 9.50 -19.95 -17.29
C ILE A 174 8.45 -20.15 -16.20
N ARG A 175 8.57 -21.17 -15.34
CA ARG A 175 7.62 -21.40 -14.24
C ARG A 175 7.60 -20.24 -13.24
N ALA A 176 8.77 -19.71 -12.90
CA ALA A 176 8.87 -18.56 -12.01
C ALA A 176 8.26 -17.31 -12.63
N MET A 177 8.54 -17.06 -13.91
CA MET A 177 7.99 -15.95 -14.68
C MET A 177 6.45 -16.05 -14.80
N PHE A 178 5.90 -17.24 -15.09
CA PHE A 178 4.45 -17.43 -15.16
C PHE A 178 3.75 -17.09 -13.83
N ARG A 179 4.35 -17.50 -12.71
CA ARG A 179 3.84 -17.11 -11.38
C ARG A 179 3.93 -15.61 -11.13
N THR A 180 5.02 -14.97 -11.59
CA THR A 180 5.21 -13.53 -11.42
C THR A 180 4.23 -12.72 -12.28
N LEU A 181 3.90 -13.20 -13.49
CA LEU A 181 2.97 -12.56 -14.42
C LEU A 181 1.50 -12.98 -14.20
N ASP A 182 1.26 -13.88 -13.24
CA ASP A 182 -0.04 -14.53 -13.00
C ASP A 182 -0.68 -15.10 -14.27
N VAL A 183 0.10 -15.87 -15.04
CA VAL A 183 -0.31 -16.49 -16.29
C VAL A 183 -0.06 -17.99 -16.25
N HIS A 184 -0.85 -18.74 -17.04
CA HIS A 184 -0.83 -20.20 -17.02
C HIS A 184 -0.34 -20.79 -18.33
N SER A 185 -0.09 -19.97 -19.35
CA SER A 185 0.37 -20.40 -20.65
C SER A 185 1.40 -19.44 -21.26
N ARG A 186 2.17 -19.99 -22.19
CA ARG A 186 3.13 -19.22 -22.99
C ARG A 186 2.44 -18.11 -23.79
N ILE A 187 1.26 -18.39 -24.34
CA ILE A 187 0.50 -17.42 -25.15
C ILE A 187 0.07 -16.25 -24.28
N GLU A 188 -0.42 -16.53 -23.08
CA GLU A 188 -0.80 -15.51 -22.11
C GLU A 188 0.43 -14.67 -21.68
N ALA A 189 1.57 -15.30 -21.38
CA ALA A 189 2.79 -14.60 -21.04
C ALA A 189 3.23 -13.61 -22.12
N VAL A 190 3.19 -14.03 -23.38
CA VAL A 190 3.53 -13.17 -24.53
C VAL A 190 2.49 -12.05 -24.71
N ALA A 191 1.20 -12.35 -24.51
CA ALA A 191 0.14 -11.34 -24.58
C ALA A 191 0.30 -10.25 -23.49
N VAL A 192 0.58 -10.67 -22.26
CA VAL A 192 0.89 -9.74 -21.14
C VAL A 192 2.15 -8.95 -21.46
N ALA A 193 3.23 -9.60 -21.93
CA ALA A 193 4.48 -8.92 -22.27
C ALA A 193 4.29 -7.77 -23.28
N ARG A 194 3.43 -7.98 -24.28
CA ARG A 194 3.11 -6.96 -25.30
C ARG A 194 2.24 -5.86 -24.77
N ARG A 195 1.19 -6.20 -24.02
CA ARG A 195 0.28 -5.24 -23.41
C ARG A 195 0.99 -4.30 -22.45
N GLU A 196 1.88 -4.87 -21.64
CA GLU A 196 2.58 -4.19 -20.54
C GLU A 196 3.96 -3.63 -20.94
N HIS A 197 4.34 -3.73 -22.22
CA HIS A 197 5.62 -3.27 -22.75
C HIS A 197 6.85 -3.80 -21.97
N LEU A 198 6.74 -5.03 -21.42
CA LEU A 198 7.80 -5.68 -20.62
C LEU A 198 9.02 -6.08 -21.46
N VAL A 199 8.91 -6.12 -22.77
CA VAL A 199 9.96 -6.40 -23.73
C VAL A 199 9.98 -5.23 -24.72
N ALA A 200 10.88 -4.28 -24.49
CA ALA A 200 11.22 -3.28 -25.50
C ALA A 200 11.95 -3.98 -26.65
N GLY A 201 11.52 -3.73 -27.90
CA GLY A 201 12.13 -4.24 -29.11
C GLY A 201 13.56 -3.77 -29.31
#